data_b02e4b129b4051cb75cde656bd384e72
#
_entry.id   b02e4b129b4051cb75cde656bd384e72
#
_cell.length_a   1.000
_cell.length_b   1.000
_cell.length_c   1.000
_cell.angle_alpha   90.00
_cell.angle_beta   90.00
_cell.angle_gamma   90.00
#
_symmetry.space_group_name_H-M   'P 1'
#
loop_
_entity.id
_entity.type
_entity.pdbx_description
1 polymer ?
#
loop_
_entity_poly.entity_id
_entity_poly.type
_entity_poly.pdbx_seq_one_letter_code
_entity_poly.pdbx_strand_id
1 'polypeptide(L)' 'MSVYMLKIRLKEAQAELANATDQDAVDRANLRISHIREAIRDVESIEWHGRGWRSRERNA' A
#
# COMPACT_ATOMS: atom_id res chain seq x y z
N MET A 1 1.68 11.84 -0.52
CA MET A 1 2.51 10.91 -1.29
C MET A 1 1.68 10.32 -2.41
N SER A 2 2.23 10.21 -3.60
CA SER A 2 1.48 9.71 -4.73
C SER A 2 1.47 8.19 -4.77
N VAL A 3 0.48 7.63 -5.44
CA VAL A 3 0.39 6.17 -5.62
C VAL A 3 1.63 5.67 -6.35
N TYR A 4 2.12 6.45 -7.30
CA TYR A 4 3.31 6.08 -8.05
C TYR A 4 4.52 5.87 -7.12
N MET A 5 4.72 6.78 -6.19
CA MET A 5 5.81 6.67 -5.23
C MET A 5 5.62 5.47 -4.31
N LEU A 6 4.39 5.23 -3.90
CA LEU A 6 4.09 4.08 -3.05
C LEU A 6 4.37 2.77 -3.79
N LYS A 7 4.06 2.72 -5.07
CA LYS A 7 4.33 1.52 -5.86
C LYS A 7 5.82 1.27 -6.02
N ILE A 8 6.59 2.34 -6.13
CA ILE A 8 8.05 2.19 -6.17
C ILE A 8 8.56 1.62 -4.84
N ARG A 9 8.05 2.14 -3.73
CA ARG A 9 8.42 1.64 -2.42
C ARG A 9 8.00 0.18 -2.22
N LEU A 10 6.86 -0.18 -2.77
CA LEU A 10 6.40 -1.56 -2.70
C LEU A 10 7.38 -2.48 -3.42
N LYS A 11 7.83 -2.07 -4.59
CA LYS A 11 8.80 -2.84 -5.35
C LYS A 11 10.09 -3.01 -4.55
N GLU A 12 10.55 -1.95 -3.91
CA GLU A 12 11.75 -2.01 -3.09
C GLU A 12 11.58 -2.95 -1.91
N ALA A 13 10.42 -2.90 -1.27
CA ALA A 13 10.15 -3.78 -0.15
C ALA A 13 10.05 -5.24 -0.58
N GLN A 14 9.50 -5.48 -1.76
CA GLN A 14 9.45 -6.84 -2.31
C GLN A 14 10.84 -7.37 -2.62
N ALA A 15 11.72 -6.50 -3.11
CA ALA A 15 13.10 -6.88 -3.34
C ALA A 15 13.81 -7.19 -2.03
N GLU A 16 13.54 -6.41 -1.00
CA GLU A 16 14.05 -6.67 0.33
C GLU A 16 13.63 -8.04 0.83
N LEU A 17 12.38 -8.37 0.62
CA LEU A 17 11.87 -9.67 1.03
C LEU A 17 12.58 -10.79 0.29
N ALA A 18 12.78 -10.61 -1.00
CA ALA A 18 13.46 -11.62 -1.82
C ALA A 18 14.90 -11.84 -1.37
N ASN A 19 15.52 -10.80 -0.82
CA ASN A 19 16.91 -10.88 -0.36
C ASN A 19 17.05 -11.18 1.13
N ALA A 20 15.92 -11.32 1.83
CA ALA A 20 15.95 -11.59 3.26
C ALA A 20 16.52 -12.97 3.54
N THR A 21 17.44 -13.05 4.51
CA THR A 21 18.13 -14.29 4.81
C THR A 21 17.72 -14.89 6.16
N ASP A 22 17.02 -14.14 6.99
CA ASP A 22 16.54 -14.68 8.26
C ASP A 22 15.10 -14.28 8.49
N GLN A 23 14.49 -14.90 9.50
CA GLN A 23 13.07 -14.70 9.77
C GLN A 23 12.75 -13.27 10.16
N ASP A 24 13.62 -12.63 10.92
CA ASP A 24 13.40 -11.24 11.33
C ASP A 24 13.34 -10.32 10.12
N ALA A 25 14.24 -10.53 9.18
CA ALA A 25 14.25 -9.71 7.96
C ALA A 25 13.01 -9.97 7.12
N VAL A 26 12.59 -11.24 7.04
CA VAL A 26 11.36 -11.60 6.33
C VAL A 26 10.16 -10.92 6.97
N ASP A 27 10.06 -10.97 8.28
CA ASP A 27 8.94 -10.39 8.99
C ASP A 27 8.86 -8.88 8.79
N ARG A 28 10.01 -8.21 8.86
CA ARG A 28 10.06 -6.75 8.66
C ARG A 28 9.66 -6.37 7.25
N ALA A 29 10.16 -7.12 6.27
CA ALA A 29 9.82 -6.85 4.88
C ALA A 29 8.33 -7.06 4.64
N ASN A 30 7.77 -8.13 5.19
CA ASN A 30 6.33 -8.40 5.06
C ASN A 30 5.49 -7.31 5.70
N LEU A 31 5.90 -6.84 6.86
CA LEU A 31 5.19 -5.77 7.55
C LEU A 31 5.22 -4.49 6.72
N ARG A 32 6.38 -4.16 6.18
CA ARG A 32 6.52 -2.99 5.33
C ARG A 32 5.62 -3.10 4.09
N ILE A 33 5.62 -4.27 3.47
CA ILE A 33 4.78 -4.50 2.30
C ILE A 33 3.30 -4.31 2.64
N SER A 34 2.87 -4.84 3.78
CA SER A 34 1.49 -4.68 4.22
C SER A 34 1.12 -3.21 4.39
N HIS A 35 2.00 -2.45 5.05
CA HIS A 35 1.75 -1.03 5.28
C HIS A 35 1.68 -0.25 3.97
N ILE A 36 2.57 -0.56 3.04
CA ILE A 36 2.58 0.14 1.76
C ILE A 36 1.32 -0.19 0.97
N ARG A 37 0.90 -1.45 0.99
CA ARG A 37 -0.32 -1.86 0.30
C ARG A 37 -1.54 -1.17 0.87
N GLU A 38 -1.59 -1.04 2.18
CA GLU A 38 -2.68 -0.32 2.82
C GLU A 38 -2.68 1.15 2.42
N ALA A 39 -1.50 1.76 2.38
CA ALA A 39 -1.39 3.16 1.97
C ALA A 39 -1.85 3.34 0.53
N ILE A 40 -1.48 2.44 -0.35
CA ILE A 40 -1.92 2.50 -1.75
C ILE A 40 -3.43 2.40 -1.82
N ARG A 41 -4.00 1.45 -1.10
CA ARG A 41 -5.45 1.27 -1.08
C ARG A 41 -6.14 2.52 -0.58
N ASP A 42 -5.60 3.14 0.46
CA ASP A 42 -6.20 4.34 1.02
C ASP A 42 -6.18 5.50 0.04
N VAL A 43 -5.04 5.70 -0.62
CA VAL A 43 -4.93 6.78 -1.60
C VAL A 43 -5.87 6.55 -2.78
N GLU A 44 -5.90 5.33 -3.28
CA GLU A 44 -6.79 5.00 -4.39
C GLU A 44 -8.26 5.15 -3.99
N SER A 45 -8.57 4.80 -2.76
CA SER A 45 -9.93 4.94 -2.25
C SER A 45 -10.33 6.40 -2.17
N ILE A 46 -9.43 7.26 -1.72
CA ILE A 46 -9.69 8.70 -1.65
C ILE A 46 -9.91 9.27 -3.03
N GLU A 47 -9.05 8.90 -3.97
CA GLU A 47 -9.21 9.36 -5.36
C GLU A 47 -10.53 8.92 -5.95
N TRP A 48 -10.89 7.68 -5.70
CA TRP A 48 -12.15 7.14 -6.15
C TRP A 48 -13.32 7.89 -5.53
N HIS A 49 -13.26 8.11 -4.23
CA HIS A 49 -14.32 8.83 -3.50
C HIS A 49 -14.40 10.27 -3.94
N GLY A 50 -13.28 10.86 -4.34
CA GLY A 50 -13.28 12.21 -4.85
C GLY A 50 -14.15 12.38 -6.07
N ARG A 51 -14.46 11.29 -6.76
CA ARG A 51 -15.32 11.35 -7.94
C ARG A 51 -16.74 10.95 -7.66
N GLY A 52 -16.92 9.90 -6.84
CA GLY A 52 -18.25 9.36 -6.65
C GLY A 52 -18.62 9.04 -5.22
N TRP A 53 -17.82 9.48 -4.29
CA TRP A 53 -18.02 9.10 -2.91
C TRP A 53 -19.36 9.59 -2.34
N ARG A 54 -19.89 10.66 -2.88
CA ARG A 54 -21.17 11.17 -2.40
C ARG A 54 -22.29 10.16 -2.59
N SER A 55 -22.25 9.45 -3.69
CA SER A 55 -23.22 8.39 -3.92
C SER A 55 -23.09 7.30 -2.88
N ARG A 56 -21.87 6.93 -2.58
CA ARG A 56 -21.63 5.93 -1.56
C ARG A 56 -22.12 6.40 -0.21
N GLU A 57 -21.85 7.64 0.09
CA GLU A 57 -22.25 8.20 1.37
C GLU A 57 -23.74 8.16 1.55
N ARG A 58 -24.47 8.46 0.50
CA ARG A 58 -25.91 8.40 0.58
C ARG A 58 -26.42 7.00 0.81
N ASN A 59 -25.69 6.02 0.34
CA ASN A 59 -26.07 4.63 0.49
C ASN A 59 -25.70 4.05 1.83
N ALA A 60 -24.85 4.72 2.55
CA ALA A 60 -24.38 4.24 3.86
C ALA A 60 -25.39 4.46 4.96
#